data_256ac1a25f99fcdc1f7879c9a4140703
#
_entry.id   256ac1a25f99fcdc1f7879c9a4140703
#
_cell.length_a   1.000
_cell.length_b   1.000
_cell.length_c   1.000
_cell.angle_alpha   90.00
_cell.angle_beta   90.00
_cell.angle_gamma   90.00
#
_symmetry.space_group_name_H-M   'P 1'
#
loop_
_entity.id
_entity.type
_entity.pdbx_description
1 polymer ?
#
loop_
_entity_poly.entity_id
_entity_poly.type
_entity_poly.pdbx_seq_one_letter_code
_entity_poly.pdbx_strand_id
1 'polypeptide(L)'
;MKTIRAAIEIAQAQEVVFDLTQNYAQRLEWDPYLSEAYLMKNATEPAVGVDAYCKNRNGSVMVSRYISFNRPSVAAVSMVKGPKILKRFNGAWNVHKIDAQRAELIFTYHFELRWGLFGKLLTPWVRWHFAREMNKRLVAIKAYLEA
;
A
#
# COMPACT_ATOMS: atom_id res chain seq x y z
N MET A 1 5.44 16.27 6.30
CA MET A 1 4.72 15.30 5.43
C MET A 1 3.29 15.15 5.91
N LYS A 2 2.39 14.91 4.98
CA LYS A 2 0.99 14.61 5.32
C LYS A 2 0.81 13.12 5.53
N THR A 3 -0.06 12.74 6.46
CA THR A 3 -0.33 11.35 6.80
C THR A 3 -1.80 11.03 6.54
N ILE A 4 -2.04 9.91 5.88
CA ILE A 4 -3.38 9.34 5.69
C ILE A 4 -3.35 7.93 6.24
N ARG A 5 -4.39 7.56 6.97
CA ARG A 5 -4.49 6.24 7.58
C ARG A 5 -5.92 5.75 7.47
N ALA A 6 -6.07 4.48 7.12
CA ALA A 6 -7.34 3.79 7.15
C ALA A 6 -7.15 2.38 7.71
N ALA A 7 -8.17 1.84 8.35
CA ALA A 7 -8.10 0.53 8.97
C ALA A 7 -9.39 -0.23 8.74
N ILE A 8 -9.29 -1.55 8.72
CA ILE A 8 -10.43 -2.45 8.59
C ILE A 8 -10.16 -3.75 9.36
N GLU A 9 -11.19 -4.28 10.00
CA GLU A 9 -11.12 -5.59 10.62
C GLU A 9 -11.46 -6.68 9.61
N ILE A 10 -10.65 -7.74 9.59
CA ILE A 10 -10.80 -8.88 8.68
C ILE A 10 -10.91 -10.16 9.49
N ALA A 11 -11.90 -11.01 9.16
CA ALA A 11 -12.14 -12.28 9.81
C ALA A 11 -11.20 -13.36 9.27
N GLN A 12 -9.89 -13.15 9.47
CA GLN A 12 -8.82 -14.07 9.12
C GLN A 12 -7.65 -13.88 10.07
N ALA A 13 -6.82 -14.90 10.21
CA ALA A 13 -5.61 -14.82 11.04
C ALA A 13 -4.64 -13.75 10.54
N GLN A 14 -3.87 -13.18 11.44
CA GLN A 14 -2.90 -12.13 11.16
C GLN A 14 -1.96 -12.51 10.00
N GLU A 15 -1.43 -13.73 10.02
CA GLU A 15 -0.49 -14.23 9.01
C GLU A 15 -1.14 -14.28 7.61
N VAL A 16 -2.39 -14.73 7.54
CA VAL A 16 -3.14 -14.82 6.29
C VAL A 16 -3.35 -13.45 5.69
N VAL A 17 -3.74 -12.48 6.51
CA VAL A 17 -3.96 -11.10 6.06
C VAL A 17 -2.64 -10.49 5.59
N PHE A 18 -1.59 -10.60 6.40
CA PHE A 18 -0.28 -10.04 6.05
C PHE A 18 0.25 -10.63 4.75
N ASP A 19 0.23 -11.95 4.63
CA ASP A 19 0.81 -12.64 3.48
C ASP A 19 0.11 -12.25 2.17
N LEU A 20 -1.22 -12.05 2.20
CA LEU A 20 -1.93 -11.60 1.01
C LEU A 20 -1.52 -10.19 0.59
N THR A 21 -1.32 -9.26 1.54
CA THR A 21 -0.87 -7.90 1.20
C THR A 21 0.49 -7.90 0.50
N GLN A 22 1.31 -8.93 0.72
CA GLN A 22 2.67 -9.04 0.18
C GLN A 22 2.79 -10.04 -0.97
N ASN A 23 1.71 -10.69 -1.37
CA ASN A 23 1.71 -11.66 -2.45
C ASN A 23 1.46 -10.98 -3.80
N TYR A 24 2.53 -10.67 -4.52
CA TYR A 24 2.44 -9.96 -5.81
C TYR A 24 1.81 -10.82 -6.91
N ALA A 25 1.93 -12.13 -6.84
CA ALA A 25 1.29 -13.03 -7.81
C ALA A 25 -0.24 -12.98 -7.75
N GLN A 26 -0.81 -12.71 -6.57
CA GLN A 26 -2.24 -12.58 -6.36
C GLN A 26 -2.73 -11.15 -6.27
N ARG A 27 -1.84 -10.17 -6.35
CA ARG A 27 -2.18 -8.77 -6.11
C ARG A 27 -3.32 -8.27 -6.99
N LEU A 28 -3.29 -8.58 -8.27
CA LEU A 28 -4.29 -8.10 -9.22
C LEU A 28 -5.64 -8.82 -9.09
N GLU A 29 -5.69 -9.94 -8.38
CA GLU A 29 -6.95 -10.66 -8.13
C GLU A 29 -7.87 -9.91 -7.19
N TRP A 30 -7.32 -9.11 -6.27
CA TRP A 30 -8.12 -8.40 -5.29
C TRP A 30 -7.98 -6.88 -5.34
N ASP A 31 -6.87 -6.34 -5.81
CA ASP A 31 -6.59 -4.90 -5.75
C ASP A 31 -7.22 -4.15 -6.93
N PRO A 32 -8.27 -3.35 -6.69
CA PRO A 32 -8.95 -2.66 -7.78
C PRO A 32 -8.19 -1.44 -8.33
N TYR A 33 -7.13 -1.03 -7.65
CA TYR A 33 -6.35 0.16 -8.00
C TYR A 33 -5.27 -0.12 -9.05
N LEU A 34 -4.71 -1.33 -9.06
CA LEU A 34 -3.55 -1.67 -9.86
C LEU A 34 -3.90 -2.43 -11.13
N SER A 35 -3.15 -2.17 -12.21
CA SER A 35 -3.18 -2.94 -13.46
C SER A 35 -1.94 -3.83 -13.61
N GLU A 36 -0.83 -3.48 -12.95
CA GLU A 36 0.40 -4.28 -12.92
C GLU A 36 1.05 -4.18 -11.54
N ALA A 37 1.60 -5.29 -11.06
CA ALA A 37 2.33 -5.33 -9.80
C ALA A 37 3.31 -6.50 -9.81
N TYR A 38 4.59 -6.24 -9.58
CA TYR A 38 5.61 -7.29 -9.48
C TYR A 38 6.86 -6.79 -8.74
N LEU A 39 7.64 -7.72 -8.21
CA LEU A 39 8.95 -7.43 -7.64
C LEU A 39 9.99 -7.35 -8.76
N MET A 40 10.90 -6.38 -8.64
CA MET A 40 11.91 -6.12 -9.66
C MET A 40 13.15 -7.00 -9.47
N LYS A 41 14.00 -7.05 -10.50
CA LYS A 41 15.29 -7.76 -10.48
C LYS A 41 15.17 -9.23 -10.07
N ASN A 42 14.10 -9.90 -10.54
CA ASN A 42 13.87 -11.33 -10.30
C ASN A 42 13.75 -11.70 -8.80
N ALA A 43 13.42 -10.74 -7.93
CA ALA A 43 13.15 -11.03 -6.54
C ALA A 43 11.89 -11.91 -6.42
N THR A 44 11.97 -12.95 -5.61
CA THR A 44 10.86 -13.90 -5.41
C THR A 44 10.00 -13.53 -4.20
N GLU A 45 10.56 -12.79 -3.25
CA GLU A 45 9.90 -12.41 -2.02
C GLU A 45 10.20 -10.96 -1.66
N PRO A 46 9.25 -10.24 -1.03
CA PRO A 46 9.53 -8.94 -0.44
C PRO A 46 10.56 -9.07 0.69
N ALA A 47 11.50 -8.13 0.71
CA ALA A 47 12.47 -7.99 1.78
C ALA A 47 13.05 -6.59 1.73
N VAL A 48 13.62 -6.11 2.82
CA VAL A 48 14.30 -4.81 2.86
C VAL A 48 15.31 -4.70 1.71
N GLY A 49 15.24 -3.62 0.95
CA GLY A 49 16.10 -3.37 -0.21
C GLY A 49 15.53 -3.86 -1.54
N VAL A 50 14.48 -4.66 -1.54
CA VAL A 50 13.80 -5.12 -2.76
C VAL A 50 12.90 -4.02 -3.28
N ASP A 51 12.92 -3.80 -4.60
CA ASP A 51 12.07 -2.83 -5.29
C ASP A 51 10.82 -3.51 -5.85
N ALA A 52 9.69 -2.84 -5.72
CA ALA A 52 8.40 -3.26 -6.26
C ALA A 52 7.93 -2.27 -7.32
N TYR A 53 7.46 -2.79 -8.44
CA TYR A 53 6.85 -2.02 -9.51
C TYR A 53 5.33 -2.14 -9.41
N CYS A 54 4.65 -0.99 -9.37
CA CYS A 54 3.18 -0.94 -9.39
C CYS A 54 2.72 0.10 -10.40
N LYS A 55 1.77 -0.29 -11.24
CA LYS A 55 1.12 0.61 -12.19
C LYS A 55 -0.37 0.63 -11.89
N ASN A 56 -0.94 1.82 -11.71
CA ASN A 56 -2.37 1.93 -11.48
C ASN A 56 -3.16 1.90 -12.80
N ARG A 57 -4.47 1.82 -12.70
CA ARG A 57 -5.35 1.72 -13.88
C ARG A 57 -5.35 2.98 -14.73
N ASN A 58 -4.90 4.12 -14.20
CA ASN A 58 -4.74 5.37 -14.94
C ASN A 58 -3.39 5.48 -15.66
N GLY A 59 -2.53 4.47 -15.53
CA GLY A 59 -1.23 4.43 -16.16
C GLY A 59 -0.09 5.04 -15.36
N SER A 60 -0.33 5.54 -14.17
CA SER A 60 0.73 6.04 -13.27
C SER A 60 1.55 4.87 -12.71
N VAL A 61 2.86 5.02 -12.74
CA VAL A 61 3.82 4.01 -12.26
C VAL A 61 4.49 4.51 -11.00
N MET A 62 4.63 3.63 -10.02
CA MET A 62 5.43 3.86 -8.84
C MET A 62 6.37 2.68 -8.61
N VAL A 63 7.64 2.98 -8.44
CA VAL A 63 8.63 2.01 -7.97
C VAL A 63 8.95 2.35 -6.53
N SER A 64 8.77 1.38 -5.65
CA SER A 64 8.97 1.55 -4.21
C SER A 64 9.99 0.54 -3.70
N ARG A 65 10.77 0.96 -2.71
CA ARG A 65 11.77 0.08 -2.08
C ARG A 65 11.32 -0.26 -0.68
N TYR A 66 11.36 -1.54 -0.33
CA TYR A 66 11.07 -1.96 1.05
C TYR A 66 12.13 -1.41 1.99
N ILE A 67 11.67 -0.70 3.02
CA ILE A 67 12.51 -0.13 4.08
C ILE A 67 12.30 -0.80 5.42
N SER A 68 11.19 -1.54 5.58
CA SER A 68 10.91 -2.33 6.78
C SER A 68 10.08 -3.55 6.36
N PHE A 69 10.43 -4.69 6.88
CA PHE A 69 9.70 -5.94 6.63
C PHE A 69 9.80 -6.84 7.83
N ASN A 70 8.70 -6.99 8.56
CA ASN A 70 8.64 -7.77 9.78
C ASN A 70 7.33 -8.57 9.80
N ARG A 71 7.36 -9.75 9.19
CA ARG A 71 6.22 -10.65 9.11
C ARG A 71 5.82 -11.14 10.50
N PRO A 72 4.55 -11.18 10.89
CA PRO A 72 3.35 -10.84 10.11
C PRO A 72 2.78 -9.45 10.44
N SER A 73 3.59 -8.50 10.89
CA SER A 73 3.12 -7.25 11.50
C SER A 73 3.24 -6.03 10.60
N VAL A 74 4.36 -5.89 9.87
CA VAL A 74 4.70 -4.65 9.17
C VAL A 74 5.39 -4.92 7.85
N ALA A 75 4.97 -4.18 6.82
CA ALA A 75 5.71 -4.04 5.57
C ALA A 75 5.62 -2.57 5.13
N ALA A 76 6.74 -1.90 5.00
CA ALA A 76 6.79 -0.48 4.66
C ALA A 76 7.72 -0.25 3.47
N VAL A 77 7.32 0.66 2.59
CA VAL A 77 8.06 1.02 1.39
C VAL A 77 8.27 2.52 1.30
N SER A 78 9.32 2.93 0.61
CA SER A 78 9.60 4.31 0.25
C SER A 78 9.69 4.44 -1.26
N MET A 79 9.07 5.47 -1.82
CA MET A 79 9.09 5.72 -3.26
C MET A 79 10.52 5.97 -3.76
N VAL A 80 10.93 5.23 -4.79
CA VAL A 80 12.17 5.45 -5.55
C VAL A 80 11.87 6.27 -6.80
N LYS A 81 10.75 5.97 -7.46
CA LYS A 81 10.29 6.66 -8.67
C LYS A 81 8.77 6.67 -8.67
N GLY A 82 8.19 7.77 -9.08
CA GLY A 82 6.72 7.89 -9.10
C GLY A 82 6.23 9.15 -9.80
N PRO A 83 4.95 9.49 -9.61
CA PRO A 83 4.34 10.67 -10.22
C PRO A 83 5.12 11.95 -9.87
N LYS A 84 5.23 12.84 -10.82
CA LYS A 84 6.00 14.10 -10.68
C LYS A 84 5.45 14.99 -9.57
N ILE A 85 4.15 14.93 -9.28
CA ILE A 85 3.54 15.72 -8.22
C ILE A 85 4.07 15.34 -6.83
N LEU A 86 4.53 14.09 -6.66
CA LEU A 86 5.03 13.60 -5.38
C LEU A 86 6.52 13.90 -5.24
N LYS A 87 6.87 14.61 -4.18
CA LYS A 87 8.26 14.81 -3.77
C LYS A 87 8.75 13.63 -2.94
N ARG A 88 7.92 13.17 -2.00
CA ARG A 88 8.18 12.01 -1.14
C ARG A 88 6.89 11.22 -0.98
N PHE A 89 7.05 9.93 -0.85
CA PHE A 89 5.92 9.05 -0.58
C PHE A 89 6.43 7.79 0.13
N ASN A 90 5.81 7.48 1.27
CA ASN A 90 6.02 6.23 1.98
C ASN A 90 4.67 5.57 2.20
N GLY A 91 4.62 4.25 2.10
CA GLY A 91 3.42 3.48 2.36
C GLY A 91 3.73 2.33 3.31
N ALA A 92 2.76 1.96 4.13
CA ALA A 92 2.92 0.84 5.05
C ALA A 92 1.63 0.05 5.20
N TRP A 93 1.78 -1.25 5.26
CA TRP A 93 0.77 -2.19 5.74
C TRP A 93 1.16 -2.60 7.15
N ASN A 94 0.24 -2.42 8.09
CA ASN A 94 0.38 -2.93 9.46
C ASN A 94 -0.77 -3.88 9.74
N VAL A 95 -0.49 -5.02 10.34
CA VAL A 95 -1.49 -6.02 10.68
C VAL A 95 -1.40 -6.31 12.16
N HIS A 96 -2.46 -5.99 12.90
CA HIS A 96 -2.54 -6.24 14.33
C HIS A 96 -3.42 -7.47 14.59
N LYS A 97 -2.89 -8.42 15.34
CA LYS A 97 -3.66 -9.59 15.76
C LYS A 97 -4.73 -9.16 16.77
N ILE A 98 -5.99 -9.49 16.48
CA ILE A 98 -7.10 -9.35 17.43
C ILE A 98 -7.26 -10.66 18.20
N ASP A 99 -7.38 -11.77 17.47
CA ASP A 99 -7.37 -13.12 18.02
C ASP A 99 -6.87 -14.10 16.95
N ALA A 100 -7.03 -15.40 17.17
CA ALA A 100 -6.53 -16.43 16.25
C ALA A 100 -7.19 -16.38 14.85
N GLN A 101 -8.36 -15.75 14.73
CA GLN A 101 -9.16 -15.75 13.50
C GLN A 101 -9.58 -14.34 13.03
N ARG A 102 -9.05 -13.29 13.66
CA ARG A 102 -9.35 -11.90 13.32
C ARG A 102 -8.12 -11.04 13.42
N ALA A 103 -7.99 -10.09 12.51
CA ALA A 103 -6.90 -9.12 12.49
C ALA A 103 -7.40 -7.76 12.04
N GLU A 104 -6.72 -6.71 12.48
CA GLU A 104 -6.93 -5.35 11.98
C GLU A 104 -5.85 -5.04 10.97
N LEU A 105 -6.26 -4.70 9.76
CA LEU A 105 -5.36 -4.26 8.69
C LEU A 105 -5.38 -2.73 8.63
N ILE A 106 -4.20 -2.13 8.75
CA ILE A 106 -4.01 -0.69 8.73
C ILE A 106 -3.15 -0.33 7.53
N PHE A 107 -3.66 0.58 6.70
CA PHE A 107 -2.95 1.11 5.55
C PHE A 107 -2.59 2.57 5.83
N THR A 108 -1.31 2.92 5.69
CA THR A 108 -0.83 4.27 6.00
C THR A 108 -0.01 4.80 4.84
N TYR A 109 -0.26 6.08 4.49
CA TYR A 109 0.56 6.83 3.56
C TYR A 109 1.12 8.06 4.26
N HIS A 110 2.41 8.34 3.99
CA HIS A 110 3.05 9.61 4.30
C HIS A 110 3.51 10.22 2.99
N PHE A 111 3.12 11.44 2.69
CA PHE A 111 3.48 12.06 1.43
C PHE A 111 3.74 13.56 1.54
N GLU A 112 4.48 14.07 0.58
CA GLU A 112 4.76 15.49 0.39
C GLU A 112 4.71 15.80 -1.09
N LEU A 113 4.03 16.88 -1.46
CA LEU A 113 3.92 17.30 -2.85
C LEU A 113 5.06 18.25 -3.24
N ARG A 114 5.42 18.23 -4.51
CA ARG A 114 6.33 19.21 -5.12
C ARG A 114 5.61 20.55 -5.29
N TRP A 115 6.35 21.54 -5.80
CA TRP A 115 5.86 22.84 -6.24
C TRP A 115 5.42 23.79 -5.13
N GLY A 116 6.00 23.68 -3.94
CA GLY A 116 5.86 24.66 -2.85
C GLY A 116 4.41 24.99 -2.51
N LEU A 117 4.04 26.27 -2.61
CA LEU A 117 2.69 26.72 -2.28
C LEU A 117 1.62 26.11 -3.17
N PHE A 118 1.90 25.92 -4.46
CA PHE A 118 0.97 25.28 -5.39
C PHE A 118 0.70 23.84 -4.98
N GLY A 119 1.75 23.09 -4.58
CA GLY A 119 1.60 21.76 -4.02
C GLY A 119 0.76 21.74 -2.75
N LYS A 120 0.95 22.73 -1.86
CA LYS A 120 0.13 22.85 -0.65
C LYS A 120 -1.34 23.07 -0.96
N LEU A 121 -1.65 23.85 -1.99
CA LEU A 121 -3.03 24.07 -2.43
C LEU A 121 -3.67 22.79 -2.96
N LEU A 122 -2.90 21.92 -3.59
CA LEU A 122 -3.37 20.65 -4.14
C LEU A 122 -3.47 19.54 -3.07
N THR A 123 -2.82 19.70 -1.93
CA THR A 123 -2.75 18.66 -0.89
C THR A 123 -4.13 18.14 -0.45
N PRO A 124 -5.15 18.98 -0.18
CA PRO A 124 -6.47 18.46 0.22
C PRO A 124 -7.10 17.56 -0.84
N TRP A 125 -6.94 17.89 -2.11
CA TRP A 125 -7.47 17.12 -3.23
C TRP A 125 -6.74 15.78 -3.36
N VAL A 126 -5.40 15.79 -3.32
CA VAL A 126 -4.59 14.57 -3.37
C VAL A 126 -4.88 13.66 -2.16
N ARG A 127 -5.00 14.27 -0.98
CA ARG A 127 -5.36 13.55 0.24
C ARG A 127 -6.71 12.84 0.11
N TRP A 128 -7.71 13.54 -0.41
CA TRP A 128 -9.04 12.97 -0.65
C TRP A 128 -8.96 11.79 -1.62
N HIS A 129 -8.22 11.95 -2.72
CA HIS A 129 -8.05 10.91 -3.72
C HIS A 129 -7.38 9.67 -3.14
N PHE A 130 -6.26 9.84 -2.42
CA PHE A 130 -5.56 8.74 -1.77
C PHE A 130 -6.44 8.04 -0.73
N ALA A 131 -7.15 8.80 0.09
CA ALA A 131 -8.04 8.23 1.11
C ALA A 131 -9.15 7.38 0.48
N ARG A 132 -9.72 7.87 -0.61
CA ARG A 132 -10.77 7.14 -1.34
C ARG A 132 -10.26 5.82 -1.91
N GLU A 133 -9.12 5.85 -2.58
CA GLU A 133 -8.52 4.64 -3.17
C GLU A 133 -8.05 3.66 -2.08
N MET A 134 -7.50 4.18 -1.01
CA MET A 134 -7.10 3.38 0.15
C MET A 134 -8.28 2.61 0.75
N ASN A 135 -9.41 3.27 0.96
CA ASN A 135 -10.61 2.64 1.50
C ASN A 135 -11.18 1.58 0.55
N LYS A 136 -11.20 1.85 -0.75
CA LYS A 136 -11.63 0.86 -1.77
C LYS A 136 -10.77 -0.40 -1.72
N ARG A 137 -9.47 -0.23 -1.55
CA ARG A 137 -8.53 -1.34 -1.50
C ARG A 137 -8.72 -2.17 -0.23
N LEU A 138 -8.96 -1.52 0.91
CA LEU A 138 -9.26 -2.22 2.16
C LEU A 138 -10.56 -3.03 2.08
N VAL A 139 -11.61 -2.45 1.50
CA VAL A 139 -12.88 -3.16 1.30
C VAL A 139 -12.68 -4.36 0.36
N ALA A 140 -11.89 -4.19 -0.70
CA ALA A 140 -11.63 -5.24 -1.67
C ALA A 140 -10.85 -6.42 -1.07
N ILE A 141 -9.81 -6.15 -0.29
CA ILE A 141 -9.02 -7.23 0.33
C ILE A 141 -9.85 -7.98 1.39
N LYS A 142 -10.66 -7.27 2.14
CA LYS A 142 -11.57 -7.89 3.11
C LYS A 142 -12.56 -8.82 2.41
N ALA A 143 -13.19 -8.36 1.33
CA ALA A 143 -14.14 -9.17 0.57
C ALA A 143 -13.47 -10.42 -0.02
N TYR A 144 -12.25 -10.29 -0.53
CA TYR A 144 -11.48 -11.40 -1.08
C TYR A 144 -11.14 -12.46 -0.03
N LEU A 145 -10.73 -12.02 1.15
CA LEU A 145 -10.31 -12.93 2.23
C LEU A 145 -11.49 -13.58 2.96
N GLU A 146 -12.64 -12.93 2.99
CA GLU A 146 -13.83 -13.43 3.70
C GLU A 146 -14.83 -14.15 2.78
N ALA A 147 -14.49 -14.26 1.50
CA ALA A 147 -15.33 -14.96 0.53
C ALA A 147 -15.39 -16.48 0.79
#